data_5cbca232e0b749568801df3a26f5317a
#
_entry.id   5cbca232e0b749568801df3a26f5317a
#
_cell.length_a   1.000
_cell.length_b   1.000
_cell.length_c   1.000
_cell.angle_alpha   90.00
_cell.angle_beta   90.00
_cell.angle_gamma   90.00
#
_symmetry.space_group_name_H-M   'P 1'
#
loop_
_entity.id
_entity.type
_entity.pdbx_description
1 polymer ?
#
loop_
_entity_poly.entity_id
_entity_poly.type
_entity_poly.pdbx_seq_one_letter_code
_entity_poly.pdbx_strand_id
1 'polypeptide(L)' 'MKILGVEGSATSASVSVVENGKVIALESSNTGLTHSQTLMPMVEKTLNDANMSAKDIELFAITNGHGAFKGARI' A
#
# COMPACT_ATOMS: atom_id res chain seq x y z
N MET A 1 3.22 13.46 -7.25
CA MET A 1 3.62 12.06 -7.41
C MET A 1 2.61 11.17 -6.73
N LYS A 2 2.24 10.08 -7.38
CA LYS A 2 1.27 9.12 -6.87
C LYS A 2 2.02 7.93 -6.32
N ILE A 3 1.81 7.64 -5.03
CA ILE A 3 2.56 6.63 -4.30
C ILE A 3 1.58 5.63 -3.70
N LEU A 4 1.86 4.34 -3.87
CA LEU A 4 1.17 3.28 -3.15
C LEU A 4 2.06 2.83 -2.02
N GLY A 5 1.60 3.03 -0.79
CA GLY A 5 2.34 2.61 0.40
C GLY A 5 1.79 1.34 0.99
N VAL A 6 2.66 0.40 1.30
CA VAL A 6 2.31 -0.84 1.99
C VAL A 6 3.13 -0.89 3.26
N GLU A 7 2.45 -1.01 4.40
CA GLU A 7 3.11 -1.02 5.69
C GLU A 7 2.55 -2.16 6.52
N GLY A 8 3.40 -2.83 7.27
CA GLY A 8 2.88 -3.89 8.11
C GLY A 8 3.94 -4.74 8.74
N SER A 9 3.46 -5.75 9.46
CA SER A 9 4.27 -6.71 10.18
C SER A 9 3.74 -8.10 9.89
N ALA A 10 4.11 -9.07 10.74
CA ALA A 10 3.60 -10.43 10.61
C ALA A 10 2.12 -10.54 10.95
N THR A 11 1.56 -9.57 11.69
CA THR A 11 0.21 -9.68 12.21
C THR A 11 -0.74 -8.60 11.70
N SER A 12 -0.23 -7.57 11.02
CA SER A 12 -1.10 -6.51 10.52
C SER A 12 -0.50 -5.92 9.25
N ALA A 13 -1.35 -5.32 8.44
CA ALA A 13 -0.92 -4.66 7.22
C ALA A 13 -1.86 -3.50 6.90
N SER A 14 -1.31 -2.48 6.26
CA SER A 14 -2.10 -1.39 5.74
C SER A 14 -1.60 -1.00 4.35
N VAL A 15 -2.52 -0.50 3.54
CA VAL A 15 -2.22 -0.04 2.19
C VAL A 15 -2.80 1.36 2.04
N SER A 16 -2.01 2.28 1.51
CA SER A 16 -2.46 3.64 1.31
C SER A 16 -2.07 4.14 -0.07
N VAL A 17 -2.86 5.08 -0.59
CA VAL A 17 -2.52 5.80 -1.80
C VAL A 17 -2.30 7.25 -1.41
N VAL A 18 -1.14 7.78 -1.77
CA VAL A 18 -0.75 9.15 -1.47
C VAL A 18 -0.54 9.90 -2.77
N GLU A 19 -1.12 11.08 -2.87
CA GLU A 19 -0.90 11.95 -4.03
C GLU A 19 -0.50 13.33 -3.55
N ASN A 20 0.67 13.78 -3.99
CA ASN A 20 1.19 15.10 -3.66
C ASN A 20 1.22 15.36 -2.16
N GLY A 21 1.60 14.34 -1.39
CA GLY A 21 1.73 14.44 0.05
C GLY A 21 0.44 14.23 0.83
N LYS A 22 -0.67 13.94 0.16
CA LYS A 22 -1.94 13.69 0.84
C LYS A 22 -2.34 12.24 0.71
N VAL A 23 -2.78 11.64 1.81
CA VAL A 23 -3.36 10.30 1.80
C VAL A 23 -4.78 10.42 1.27
N ILE A 24 -5.03 9.79 0.12
CA ILE A 24 -6.36 9.86 -0.51
C ILE A 24 -7.15 8.57 -0.36
N ALA A 25 -6.50 7.47 0.04
CA ALA A 25 -7.19 6.23 0.35
C ALA A 25 -6.32 5.42 1.31
N LEU A 26 -6.97 4.67 2.20
CA LEU A 26 -6.28 3.87 3.22
C LEU A 26 -7.13 2.67 3.57
N GLU A 27 -6.51 1.49 3.60
CA GLU A 27 -7.13 0.25 4.06
C GLU A 27 -6.18 -0.43 5.03
N SER A 28 -6.74 -1.14 6.00
CA SER A 28 -5.93 -1.88 6.95
C SER A 28 -6.56 -3.23 7.24
N SER A 29 -5.74 -4.17 7.73
CA SER A 29 -6.17 -5.53 7.98
C SER A 29 -5.40 -6.09 9.17
N ASN A 30 -5.98 -7.08 9.84
CA ASN A 30 -5.32 -7.81 10.93
C ASN A 30 -4.39 -8.91 10.41
N THR A 31 -4.33 -9.14 9.10
CA THR A 31 -3.43 -10.12 8.52
C THR A 31 -2.15 -9.44 8.08
N GLY A 32 -1.04 -10.15 8.25
CA GLY A 32 0.26 -9.56 7.96
C GLY A 32 0.63 -9.56 6.48
N LEU A 33 1.83 -9.04 6.22
CA LEU A 33 2.33 -8.91 4.84
C LEU A 33 2.61 -10.24 4.17
N THR A 34 2.69 -11.33 4.95
CA THR A 34 2.94 -12.65 4.40
C THR A 34 1.70 -13.28 3.75
N HIS A 35 0.56 -12.66 3.91
CA HIS A 35 -0.70 -13.19 3.36
C HIS A 35 -1.06 -12.47 2.07
N SER A 36 -0.40 -12.87 0.97
CA SER A 36 -0.64 -12.24 -0.32
C SER A 36 -2.08 -12.38 -0.78
N GLN A 37 -2.76 -13.44 -0.36
CA GLN A 37 -4.18 -13.65 -0.69
C GLN A 37 -5.06 -12.56 -0.10
N THR A 38 -4.63 -11.94 0.99
CA THR A 38 -5.36 -10.82 1.60
C THR A 38 -4.82 -9.47 1.12
N LEU A 39 -3.51 -9.40 0.92
CA LEU A 39 -2.85 -8.15 0.60
C LEU A 39 -3.24 -7.63 -0.79
N MET A 40 -3.26 -8.50 -1.78
CA MET A 40 -3.57 -8.07 -3.14
C MET A 40 -4.99 -7.49 -3.28
N PRO A 41 -6.02 -8.12 -2.71
CA PRO A 41 -7.35 -7.50 -2.71
C PRO A 41 -7.37 -6.14 -2.00
N MET A 42 -6.59 -5.97 -0.93
CA MET A 42 -6.50 -4.68 -0.25
C MET A 42 -5.89 -3.63 -1.16
N VAL A 43 -4.85 -3.98 -1.90
CA VAL A 43 -4.22 -3.06 -2.84
C VAL A 43 -5.23 -2.63 -3.90
N GLU A 44 -5.95 -3.59 -4.46
CA GLU A 44 -6.95 -3.28 -5.49
C GLU A 44 -8.06 -2.40 -4.94
N LYS A 45 -8.54 -2.70 -3.74
CA LYS A 45 -9.58 -1.90 -3.11
C LYS A 45 -9.11 -0.47 -2.85
N THR A 46 -7.88 -0.33 -2.34
CA THR A 46 -7.34 0.99 -2.05
C THR A 46 -7.18 1.82 -3.31
N LEU A 47 -6.72 1.20 -4.38
CA LEU A 47 -6.61 1.87 -5.67
C LEU A 47 -7.99 2.30 -6.20
N ASN A 48 -8.97 1.41 -6.09
CA ASN A 48 -10.34 1.73 -6.49
C ASN A 48 -10.90 2.91 -5.69
N ASP A 49 -10.67 2.90 -4.38
CA ASP A 49 -11.14 3.99 -3.52
C ASP A 49 -10.50 5.32 -3.90
N ALA A 50 -9.28 5.26 -4.43
CA ALA A 50 -8.55 6.45 -4.87
C ALA A 50 -8.87 6.82 -6.32
N ASN A 51 -9.73 6.04 -6.98
CA ASN A 51 -10.04 6.25 -8.40
C ASN A 51 -8.82 6.11 -9.30
N MET A 52 -7.94 5.18 -8.96
CA MET A 52 -6.69 4.95 -9.68
C MET A 52 -6.54 3.49 -10.06
N SER A 53 -5.66 3.22 -11.00
CA SER A 53 -5.21 1.88 -11.32
C SER A 53 -3.72 1.77 -11.02
N ALA A 54 -3.20 0.53 -11.04
CA ALA A 54 -1.80 0.29 -10.71
C ALA A 54 -0.86 1.08 -11.63
N LYS A 55 -1.24 1.29 -12.87
CA LYS A 55 -0.39 2.03 -13.82
C LYS A 55 -0.34 3.52 -13.53
N ASP A 56 -1.23 4.04 -12.68
CA ASP A 56 -1.18 5.43 -12.26
C ASP A 56 -0.15 5.67 -11.17
N ILE A 57 0.29 4.60 -10.50
CA ILE A 57 1.22 4.68 -9.38
C ILE A 57 2.64 4.84 -9.92
N GLU A 58 3.35 5.82 -9.37
CA GLU A 58 4.69 6.15 -9.80
C GLU A 58 5.76 5.56 -8.90
N LEU A 59 5.39 5.23 -7.65
CA LEU A 59 6.32 4.68 -6.68
C LEU A 59 5.58 3.74 -5.74
N PHE A 60 6.16 2.55 -5.51
CA PHE A 60 5.73 1.67 -4.45
C PHE A 60 6.64 1.85 -3.24
N ALA A 61 6.05 2.11 -2.09
CA ALA A 61 6.79 2.28 -0.84
C ALA A 61 6.35 1.17 0.12
N ILE A 62 7.31 0.38 0.59
CA ILE A 62 7.02 -0.77 1.43
C ILE A 62 7.82 -0.67 2.72
N THR A 63 7.14 -0.81 3.86
CA THR A 63 7.79 -0.91 5.16
C THR A 63 7.38 -2.21 5.82
N ASN A 64 8.27 -2.79 6.59
CA ASN A 64 8.07 -4.16 7.10
C ASN A 64 7.96 -4.24 8.62
N GLY A 65 7.52 -3.19 9.28
CA GLY A 65 7.29 -3.22 10.70
C GLY A 65 8.55 -3.03 11.55
N HIS A 66 9.73 -3.12 10.94
CA HIS A 66 11.00 -2.82 11.60
C HIS A 66 11.49 -1.43 11.25
N GLY A 67 10.66 -0.65 10.58
CA GLY A 67 11.05 0.65 10.13
C GLY A 67 11.89 0.65 8.85
N ALA A 68 12.20 -0.51 8.31
CA ALA A 68 12.93 -0.58 7.06
C ALA A 68 12.03 -0.17 5.91
N PHE A 69 12.51 0.77 5.12
CA PHE A 69 11.77 1.29 3.97
C PHE A 69 12.39 0.77 2.68
N LYS A 70 11.56 0.28 1.80
CA LYS A 70 11.99 -0.12 0.47
C LYS A 70 11.07 0.51 -0.55
N GLY A 71 11.65 1.23 -1.49
CA GLY A 71 10.91 1.84 -2.57
C GLY A 71 11.26 1.19 -3.89
N ALA A 72 10.27 1.06 -4.76
CA ALA A 72 10.47 0.54 -6.09
C ALA A 72 9.65 1.33 -7.08
N ARG A 73 10.24 1.62 -8.22
CA ARG A 73 9.51 2.27 -9.31
C ARG A 73 8.81 1.23 -10.17
N ILE A 74 7.68 1.63 -10.66
CA ILE A 74 6.92 0.81 -11.59
C ILE A 74 7.46 1.04 -13.01
#